data_966bf0ca9d462d5bffaa21f4f19e4c05
#
_entry.id   966bf0ca9d462d5bffaa21f4f19e4c05
#
_cell.length_a   1.000
_cell.length_b   1.000
_cell.length_c   1.000
_cell.angle_alpha   90.00
_cell.angle_beta   90.00
_cell.angle_gamma   90.00
#
_symmetry.space_group_name_H-M   'P 1'
#
loop_
_entity.id
_entity.type
_entity.pdbx_description
1 polymer ?
#
loop_
_entity_poly.entity_id
_entity_poly.type
_entity_poly.pdbx_seq_one_letter_code
_entity_poly.pdbx_strand_id
1 'polypeptide(L)'
;HRNLCLGGRNLVNMAIKKAPVMSDLLTLLKQQGQSEDFDRIKVSLASPEIVRSWSFGEVKKPETINYRTFKPEKDGLFCSRIFGPVKDYECLCGKYKRMKFRGIICEKCGVEVTLSKVRRDRMGHIELAAPVSHIWFMKSLPSRIATLLDMTIKNLEKVLYFEQFIVVEPGLTDLKKGEVISEEQYIDYQDEFGEDSFSAAIGAEAIEQMLINIDLEADFEKSKAELNETKSELKKTKL
;
A
#
# COMPACT_ATOMS: atom_id res chain seq x y z
N HIS A 1 -9.23 5.93 -0.96
CA HIS A 1 -8.09 5.52 -0.11
C HIS A 1 -7.05 4.73 -0.90
N ARG A 2 -6.26 5.44 -1.73
CA ARG A 2 -5.41 4.84 -2.77
C ARG A 2 -3.94 5.12 -2.52
N ASN A 3 -3.33 4.59 -1.47
CA ASN A 3 -1.92 4.85 -1.21
C ASN A 3 -1.20 3.63 -0.65
N LEU A 4 -0.19 3.20 -1.36
CA LEU A 4 0.75 2.20 -0.92
C LEU A 4 2.19 2.67 -1.09
N CYS A 5 3.00 2.42 -0.08
CA CYS A 5 4.43 2.67 -0.14
C CYS A 5 5.17 1.52 -0.80
N LEU A 6 6.06 1.86 -1.73
CA LEU A 6 7.00 0.92 -2.34
C LEU A 6 8.06 0.44 -1.34
N GLY A 7 8.25 -0.85 -1.28
CA GLY A 7 9.42 -1.50 -0.73
C GLY A 7 9.20 -2.27 0.57
N GLY A 8 9.07 -3.59 0.46
CA GLY A 8 8.89 -4.52 1.58
C GLY A 8 10.00 -4.52 2.65
N ARG A 9 11.08 -3.78 2.46
CA ARG A 9 12.13 -3.54 3.48
C ARG A 9 11.86 -2.31 4.35
N ASN A 10 10.99 -1.40 3.92
CA ASN A 10 10.75 -0.14 4.63
C ASN A 10 9.53 -0.15 5.54
N LEU A 11 8.59 -1.08 5.39
CA LEU A 11 7.39 -1.14 6.23
C LEU A 11 7.70 -1.47 7.69
N VAL A 12 8.66 -2.37 7.94
CA VAL A 12 9.11 -2.68 9.30
C VAL A 12 9.86 -1.49 9.91
N ASN A 13 10.65 -0.78 9.10
CA ASN A 13 11.34 0.45 9.54
C ASN A 13 10.39 1.66 9.68
N MET A 14 9.22 1.65 9.04
CA MET A 14 8.27 2.76 9.10
C MET A 14 7.49 2.82 10.42
N ALA A 15 7.09 1.69 10.97
CA ALA A 15 6.43 1.64 12.28
C ALA A 15 7.38 2.04 13.42
N ILE A 16 8.68 1.86 13.21
CA ILE A 16 9.73 2.20 14.21
C ILE A 16 10.13 3.68 14.12
N LYS A 17 9.84 4.39 13.01
CA LYS A 17 10.37 5.75 12.76
C LYS A 17 9.50 6.92 13.21
N LYS A 18 8.39 6.72 13.90
CA LYS A 18 7.79 7.78 14.73
C LYS A 18 8.36 7.85 16.15
N ALA A 19 9.19 6.89 16.52
CA ALA A 19 10.21 7.15 17.51
C ALA A 19 11.25 8.10 16.89
N PRO A 20 11.80 9.08 17.61
CA PRO A 20 12.86 9.94 17.13
C PRO A 20 13.96 9.09 16.49
N VAL A 21 14.49 9.58 15.36
CA VAL A 21 15.56 8.89 14.60
C VAL A 21 16.59 8.37 15.60
N MET A 22 17.07 7.14 15.44
CA MET A 22 17.99 6.51 16.41
C MET A 22 19.15 7.44 16.79
N SER A 23 19.58 8.33 15.89
CA SER A 23 20.59 9.39 16.18
C SER A 23 20.03 10.50 17.05
N ASP A 24 18.76 10.87 16.91
CA ASP A 24 18.13 11.91 17.74
C ASP A 24 17.72 11.32 19.08
N LEU A 25 17.32 10.05 19.10
CA LEU A 25 17.10 9.28 20.34
C LEU A 25 18.41 9.15 21.13
N LEU A 26 19.50 8.74 20.47
CA LEU A 26 20.82 8.67 21.10
C LEU A 26 21.33 10.04 21.57
N THR A 27 20.98 11.11 20.87
CA THR A 27 21.33 12.48 21.25
C THR A 27 20.47 12.95 22.43
N LEU A 28 19.18 12.64 22.44
CA LEU A 28 18.27 12.91 23.55
C LEU A 28 18.60 12.05 24.78
N LEU A 29 18.93 10.77 24.59
CA LEU A 29 19.35 9.87 25.67
C LEU A 29 20.69 10.30 26.28
N LYS A 30 21.64 10.81 25.49
CA LYS A 30 22.88 11.42 25.99
C LYS A 30 22.63 12.72 26.74
N GLN A 31 21.56 13.46 26.39
CA GLN A 31 21.19 14.70 27.12
C GLN A 31 20.42 14.42 28.41
N GLN A 32 19.66 13.33 28.51
CA GLN A 32 18.83 13.03 29.69
C GLN A 32 19.39 11.96 30.63
N GLY A 33 20.43 11.26 30.22
CA GLY A 33 21.07 10.23 31.08
C GLY A 33 20.17 9.04 31.44
N GLN A 34 19.01 8.92 30.78
CA GLN A 34 18.06 7.82 30.97
C GLN A 34 17.98 7.01 29.67
N SER A 35 18.31 5.72 29.75
CA SER A 35 17.94 4.76 28.73
C SER A 35 16.43 4.51 28.85
N GLU A 36 15.63 4.85 27.84
CA GLU A 36 14.27 4.38 27.79
C GLU A 36 14.31 2.90 27.44
N ASP A 37 14.26 2.05 28.44
CA ASP A 37 14.11 0.62 28.27
C ASP A 37 12.66 0.35 27.82
N PHE A 38 12.48 -0.41 26.75
CA PHE A 38 11.18 -0.84 26.28
C PHE A 38 11.07 -2.36 26.37
N ASP A 39 9.98 -2.84 26.93
CA ASP A 39 9.72 -4.28 27.10
C ASP A 39 9.12 -4.92 25.85
N ARG A 40 8.50 -4.12 24.97
CA ARG A 40 7.72 -4.65 23.85
C ARG A 40 7.85 -3.79 22.59
N ILE A 41 7.90 -4.47 21.45
CA ILE A 41 7.79 -3.86 20.12
C ILE A 41 6.47 -4.33 19.49
N LYS A 42 5.63 -3.39 19.08
CA LYS A 42 4.39 -3.67 18.35
C LYS A 42 4.57 -3.36 16.87
N VAL A 43 4.34 -4.37 16.03
CA VAL A 43 4.24 -4.19 14.57
C VAL A 43 2.77 -4.04 14.21
N SER A 44 2.41 -2.99 13.49
CA SER A 44 1.05 -2.70 13.06
C SER A 44 1.02 -2.17 11.64
N LEU A 45 -0.17 -2.20 11.02
CA LEU A 45 -0.39 -1.58 9.71
C LEU A 45 -0.42 -0.06 9.84
N ALA A 46 0.13 0.63 8.84
CA ALA A 46 0.02 2.06 8.68
C ALA A 46 -1.09 2.39 7.69
N SER A 47 -1.98 3.31 8.05
CA SER A 47 -2.96 3.84 7.10
C SER A 47 -2.30 4.76 6.06
N PRO A 48 -2.94 5.00 4.90
CA PRO A 48 -2.44 5.94 3.90
C PRO A 48 -2.16 7.33 4.47
N GLU A 49 -3.00 7.83 5.39
CA GLU A 49 -2.84 9.12 6.04
C GLU A 49 -1.60 9.17 6.92
N ILE A 50 -1.34 8.10 7.67
CA ILE A 50 -0.13 7.95 8.47
C ILE A 50 1.11 7.97 7.58
N VAL A 51 1.08 7.23 6.46
CA VAL A 51 2.17 7.21 5.49
C VAL A 51 2.43 8.59 4.91
N ARG A 52 1.39 9.32 4.49
CA ARG A 52 1.51 10.71 4.02
C ARG A 52 2.09 11.63 5.09
N SER A 53 1.73 11.43 6.35
CA SER A 53 2.26 12.24 7.45
C SER A 53 3.77 12.08 7.67
N TRP A 54 4.35 10.93 7.28
CA TRP A 54 5.79 10.68 7.33
C TRP A 54 6.54 11.18 6.10
N SER A 55 5.83 11.42 5.01
CA SER A 55 6.42 11.75 3.73
C SER A 55 6.82 13.21 3.62
N PHE A 56 7.96 13.46 3.01
CA PHE A 56 8.44 14.79 2.64
C PHE A 56 7.97 15.22 1.24
N GLY A 57 7.31 14.36 0.51
CA GLY A 57 6.73 14.66 -0.79
C GLY A 57 6.41 13.43 -1.63
N GLU A 58 5.66 13.66 -2.68
CA GLU A 58 5.26 12.62 -3.64
C GLU A 58 6.31 12.44 -4.73
N VAL A 59 6.67 11.18 -5.00
CA VAL A 59 7.51 10.79 -6.14
C VAL A 59 6.60 10.53 -7.33
N LYS A 60 6.70 11.38 -8.37
CA LYS A 60 5.81 11.34 -9.55
C LYS A 60 6.42 10.64 -10.75
N LYS A 61 7.75 10.51 -10.78
CA LYS A 61 8.51 10.02 -11.92
C LYS A 61 9.39 8.84 -11.53
N PRO A 62 9.56 7.85 -12.42
CA PRO A 62 10.42 6.69 -12.17
C PRO A 62 11.91 7.00 -12.32
N GLU A 63 12.27 8.17 -12.87
CA GLU A 63 13.65 8.54 -13.12
C GLU A 63 14.44 8.68 -11.81
N THR A 64 15.69 8.28 -11.85
CA THR A 64 16.61 8.34 -10.72
C THR A 64 17.57 9.50 -10.83
N ILE A 65 18.47 9.45 -11.79
CA ILE A 65 19.51 10.46 -12.06
C ILE A 65 19.53 10.82 -13.55
N ASN A 66 19.98 12.04 -13.83
CA ASN A 66 20.28 12.46 -15.19
C ASN A 66 21.64 11.90 -15.62
N TYR A 67 21.69 11.10 -16.68
CA TYR A 67 22.92 10.43 -17.15
C TYR A 67 24.03 11.40 -17.60
N ARG A 68 23.65 12.60 -18.03
CA ARG A 68 24.60 13.62 -18.49
C ARG A 68 25.23 14.39 -17.33
N THR A 69 24.42 14.72 -16.31
CA THR A 69 24.85 15.59 -15.20
C THR A 69 25.12 14.84 -13.91
N PHE A 70 24.73 13.55 -13.83
CA PHE A 70 24.77 12.70 -12.64
C PHE A 70 24.04 13.30 -11.42
N LYS A 71 23.12 14.25 -11.66
CA LYS A 71 22.30 14.84 -10.61
C LYS A 71 20.96 14.15 -10.52
N PRO A 72 20.37 14.04 -9.30
CA PRO A 72 19.03 13.52 -9.13
C PRO A 72 17.99 14.28 -9.94
N GLU A 73 17.12 13.56 -10.62
CA GLU A 73 16.01 14.15 -11.35
C GLU A 73 14.96 14.71 -10.39
N LYS A 74 14.32 15.79 -10.81
CA LYS A 74 13.26 16.43 -10.04
C LYS A 74 12.02 15.53 -10.03
N ASP A 75 11.41 15.38 -8.84
CA ASP A 75 10.23 14.55 -8.57
C ASP A 75 10.42 13.05 -8.88
N GLY A 76 11.67 12.62 -9.07
CA GLY A 76 12.07 11.22 -9.25
C GLY A 76 12.39 10.50 -7.94
N LEU A 77 12.82 9.25 -8.08
CA LEU A 77 13.11 8.37 -6.93
C LEU A 77 14.27 8.83 -6.04
N PHE A 78 15.14 9.71 -6.55
CA PHE A 78 16.26 10.30 -5.80
C PHE A 78 16.16 11.82 -5.65
N CYS A 79 14.98 12.39 -5.86
CA CYS A 79 14.76 13.83 -5.84
C CYS A 79 15.34 14.50 -4.59
N SER A 80 16.20 15.50 -4.81
CA SER A 80 16.82 16.24 -3.70
C SER A 80 15.84 17.16 -2.96
N ARG A 81 14.75 17.56 -3.61
CA ARG A 81 13.69 18.35 -2.97
C ARG A 81 12.93 17.54 -1.92
N ILE A 82 12.69 16.24 -2.19
CA ILE A 82 11.96 15.35 -1.30
C ILE A 82 12.90 14.80 -0.23
N PHE A 83 14.03 14.23 -0.65
CA PHE A 83 14.92 13.47 0.25
C PHE A 83 16.05 14.30 0.85
N GLY A 84 16.35 15.46 0.29
CA GLY A 84 17.41 16.32 0.77
C GLY A 84 18.61 16.41 -0.18
N PRO A 85 19.63 17.24 0.17
CA PRO A 85 20.77 17.51 -0.67
C PRO A 85 21.69 16.30 -0.81
N VAL A 86 22.41 16.21 -1.93
CA VAL A 86 23.39 15.14 -2.19
C VAL A 86 24.71 15.43 -1.46
N LYS A 87 25.08 16.71 -1.36
CA LYS A 87 26.27 17.17 -0.65
C LYS A 87 25.88 17.99 0.57
N ASP A 88 26.68 17.89 1.63
CA ASP A 88 26.46 18.63 2.86
C ASP A 88 26.43 20.12 2.63
N TYR A 89 25.36 20.76 3.12
CA TYR A 89 25.14 22.19 3.06
C TYR A 89 25.26 22.81 1.65
N GLU A 90 24.91 22.04 0.61
CA GLU A 90 24.89 22.52 -0.77
C GLU A 90 23.56 22.18 -1.43
N CYS A 91 22.88 23.19 -2.00
CA CYS A 91 21.67 22.94 -2.79
C CYS A 91 22.02 22.36 -4.18
N LEU A 92 21.05 21.71 -4.85
CA LEU A 92 21.28 21.02 -6.13
C LEU A 92 21.81 21.94 -7.25
N CYS A 93 21.33 23.19 -7.30
CA CYS A 93 21.76 24.18 -8.32
C CYS A 93 23.08 24.89 -7.97
N GLY A 94 23.59 24.72 -6.74
CA GLY A 94 24.82 25.36 -6.29
C GLY A 94 24.70 26.82 -5.87
N LYS A 95 23.48 27.42 -5.85
CA LYS A 95 23.26 28.82 -5.42
C LYS A 95 23.69 29.04 -3.98
N TYR A 96 23.29 28.13 -3.11
CA TYR A 96 23.62 28.14 -1.68
C TYR A 96 24.63 27.03 -1.39
N LYS A 97 25.77 27.43 -0.85
CA LYS A 97 26.85 26.54 -0.41
C LYS A 97 27.32 26.99 0.98
N ARG A 98 27.78 26.06 1.77
CA ARG A 98 28.32 26.24 3.12
C ARG A 98 27.25 26.32 4.22
N MET A 99 27.71 26.04 5.42
CA MET A 99 26.95 25.93 6.65
C MET A 99 26.17 27.20 7.05
N LYS A 100 26.65 28.39 6.64
CA LYS A 100 25.96 29.66 6.94
C LYS A 100 24.52 29.75 6.39
N PHE A 101 24.19 28.95 5.39
CA PHE A 101 22.87 28.90 4.80
C PHE A 101 22.02 27.70 5.28
N ARG A 102 22.42 27.06 6.39
CA ARG A 102 21.69 25.92 6.96
C ARG A 102 20.21 26.25 7.18
N GLY A 103 19.33 25.33 6.76
CA GLY A 103 17.87 25.44 6.92
C GLY A 103 17.18 26.30 5.88
N ILE A 104 17.90 26.96 4.97
CA ILE A 104 17.30 27.74 3.88
C ILE A 104 16.85 26.79 2.77
N ILE A 105 15.62 26.99 2.30
CA ILE A 105 15.11 26.31 1.10
C ILE A 105 15.49 27.16 -0.11
N CYS A 106 16.21 26.57 -1.06
CA CYS A 106 16.64 27.28 -2.26
C CYS A 106 15.44 27.62 -3.16
N GLU A 107 15.23 28.90 -3.46
CA GLU A 107 14.13 29.38 -4.31
C GLU A 107 14.22 28.82 -5.75
N LYS A 108 15.44 28.55 -6.27
CA LYS A 108 15.66 28.06 -7.62
C LYS A 108 15.40 26.55 -7.76
N CYS A 109 15.90 25.71 -6.84
CA CYS A 109 15.81 24.26 -6.96
C CYS A 109 14.92 23.59 -5.89
N GLY A 110 14.43 24.36 -4.90
CA GLY A 110 13.54 23.87 -3.84
C GLY A 110 14.22 22.93 -2.84
N VAL A 111 15.55 22.79 -2.87
CA VAL A 111 16.29 21.90 -1.98
C VAL A 111 16.66 22.64 -0.70
N GLU A 112 16.39 22.03 0.44
CA GLU A 112 16.80 22.52 1.74
C GLU A 112 18.32 22.33 1.94
N VAL A 113 18.99 23.36 2.43
CA VAL A 113 20.43 23.33 2.72
C VAL A 113 20.67 22.71 4.09
N THR A 114 20.98 21.42 4.11
CA THR A 114 21.21 20.63 5.32
C THR A 114 22.25 19.54 5.07
N LEU A 115 22.47 18.68 6.03
CA LEU A 115 23.37 17.53 5.88
C LEU A 115 22.80 16.50 4.91
N SER A 116 23.65 15.91 4.09
CA SER A 116 23.28 14.83 3.16
C SER A 116 22.75 13.56 3.86
N LYS A 117 23.11 13.38 5.14
CA LYS A 117 22.63 12.28 5.96
C LYS A 117 21.11 12.18 6.05
N VAL A 118 20.40 13.33 5.96
CA VAL A 118 18.92 13.35 6.00
C VAL A 118 18.28 12.52 4.88
N ARG A 119 18.99 12.26 3.78
CA ARG A 119 18.53 11.40 2.68
C ARG A 119 18.27 9.96 3.11
N ARG A 120 18.91 9.49 4.17
CA ARG A 120 18.70 8.15 4.75
C ARG A 120 17.48 8.09 5.65
N ASP A 121 17.04 9.24 6.16
CA ASP A 121 15.99 9.34 7.16
C ASP A 121 14.66 9.81 6.56
N ARG A 122 14.71 10.69 5.54
CA ARG A 122 13.51 11.23 4.90
C ARG A 122 12.83 10.19 4.02
N MET A 123 11.51 10.18 4.08
CA MET A 123 10.64 9.30 3.32
C MET A 123 9.84 10.10 2.31
N GLY A 124 9.63 9.50 1.16
CA GLY A 124 8.66 9.95 0.17
C GLY A 124 7.54 8.94 0.03
N HIS A 125 6.47 9.29 -0.66
CA HIS A 125 5.39 8.38 -1.00
C HIS A 125 5.13 8.38 -2.50
N ILE A 126 4.48 7.32 -2.97
CA ILE A 126 3.97 7.20 -4.33
C ILE A 126 2.49 6.97 -4.24
N GLU A 127 1.69 7.77 -4.93
CA GLU A 127 0.27 7.53 -5.07
C GLU A 127 0.02 6.56 -6.21
N LEU A 128 -0.65 5.47 -5.91
CA LEU A 128 -0.97 4.44 -6.90
C LEU A 128 -2.26 4.81 -7.65
N ALA A 129 -2.31 4.47 -8.94
CA ALA A 129 -3.50 4.70 -9.77
C ALA A 129 -4.69 3.82 -9.36
N ALA A 130 -4.42 2.62 -8.82
CA ALA A 130 -5.42 1.68 -8.35
C ALA A 130 -5.05 1.16 -6.95
N PRO A 131 -6.03 0.76 -6.12
CA PRO A 131 -5.77 0.14 -4.84
C PRO A 131 -5.02 -1.19 -5.01
N VAL A 132 -4.25 -1.57 -4.01
CA VAL A 132 -3.50 -2.83 -3.98
C VAL A 132 -3.80 -3.55 -2.68
N SER A 133 -4.09 -4.84 -2.78
CA SER A 133 -4.36 -5.69 -1.63
C SER A 133 -3.11 -5.91 -0.78
N HIS A 134 -3.25 -5.81 0.54
CA HIS A 134 -2.14 -6.07 1.46
C HIS A 134 -1.85 -7.57 1.56
N ILE A 135 -0.57 -7.92 1.45
CA ILE A 135 -0.11 -9.32 1.38
C ILE A 135 -0.50 -10.15 2.62
N TRP A 136 -0.60 -9.54 3.80
CA TRP A 136 -1.01 -10.25 5.02
C TRP A 136 -2.43 -10.77 4.97
N PHE A 137 -3.32 -10.13 4.21
CA PHE A 137 -4.72 -10.55 4.06
C PHE A 137 -4.93 -11.42 2.82
N MET A 138 -4.04 -11.31 1.84
CA MET A 138 -4.12 -12.04 0.58
C MET A 138 -3.38 -13.40 0.64
N LYS A 139 -2.09 -13.41 1.01
CA LYS A 139 -1.20 -14.60 0.95
C LYS A 139 -0.95 -15.29 2.28
N SER A 140 -1.57 -14.88 3.37
CA SER A 140 -1.52 -15.65 4.61
C SER A 140 -2.23 -17.00 4.44
N LEU A 141 -1.83 -18.00 5.19
CA LEU A 141 -2.51 -19.29 5.20
C LEU A 141 -3.19 -19.51 6.56
N PRO A 142 -4.53 -19.50 6.59
CA PRO A 142 -5.49 -19.28 5.50
C PRO A 142 -5.56 -17.81 5.06
N SER A 143 -5.87 -17.58 3.77
CA SER A 143 -6.10 -16.22 3.25
C SER A 143 -7.40 -15.65 3.79
N ARG A 144 -7.32 -14.53 4.50
CA ARG A 144 -8.52 -13.91 5.09
C ARG A 144 -9.50 -13.41 4.05
N ILE A 145 -9.00 -12.78 2.98
CA ILE A 145 -9.85 -12.29 1.88
C ILE A 145 -10.52 -13.47 1.16
N ALA A 146 -9.74 -14.50 0.81
CA ALA A 146 -10.28 -15.66 0.11
C ALA A 146 -11.35 -16.41 0.96
N THR A 147 -11.13 -16.51 2.27
CA THR A 147 -12.10 -17.13 3.19
C THR A 147 -13.39 -16.33 3.28
N LEU A 148 -13.32 -15.00 3.41
CA LEU A 148 -14.50 -14.14 3.51
C LEU A 148 -15.33 -14.13 2.22
N LEU A 149 -14.69 -14.28 1.07
CA LEU A 149 -15.33 -14.27 -0.25
C LEU A 149 -15.66 -15.69 -0.76
N ASP A 150 -15.42 -16.73 0.06
CA ASP A 150 -15.59 -18.15 -0.29
C ASP A 150 -14.95 -18.52 -1.65
N MET A 151 -13.73 -18.06 -1.86
CA MET A 151 -13.00 -18.30 -3.11
C MET A 151 -11.62 -18.91 -2.88
N THR A 152 -11.07 -19.53 -3.91
CA THR A 152 -9.70 -20.06 -3.84
C THR A 152 -8.68 -18.94 -3.95
N ILE A 153 -7.53 -19.09 -3.27
CA ILE A 153 -6.41 -18.14 -3.36
C ILE A 153 -5.97 -17.95 -4.82
N LYS A 154 -6.00 -19.03 -5.63
CA LYS A 154 -5.63 -18.99 -7.04
C LYS A 154 -6.57 -18.09 -7.86
N ASN A 155 -7.88 -18.16 -7.62
CA ASN A 155 -8.85 -17.29 -8.28
C ASN A 155 -8.70 -15.84 -7.81
N LEU A 156 -8.51 -15.63 -6.50
CA LEU A 156 -8.24 -14.32 -5.94
C LEU A 156 -7.00 -13.66 -6.56
N GLU A 157 -5.91 -14.41 -6.74
CA GLU A 157 -4.70 -13.92 -7.40
C GLU A 157 -4.95 -13.50 -8.84
N LYS A 158 -5.69 -14.29 -9.63
CA LYS A 158 -6.01 -13.97 -11.01
C LYS A 158 -6.79 -12.65 -11.15
N VAL A 159 -7.74 -12.42 -10.25
CA VAL A 159 -8.50 -11.17 -10.23
C VAL A 159 -7.62 -9.99 -9.81
N LEU A 160 -6.85 -10.13 -8.73
CA LEU A 160 -5.99 -9.07 -8.20
C LEU A 160 -4.83 -8.68 -9.14
N TYR A 161 -4.34 -9.64 -9.94
CA TYR A 161 -3.27 -9.40 -10.93
C TYR A 161 -3.79 -9.04 -12.32
N PHE A 162 -5.08 -8.73 -12.44
CA PHE A 162 -5.71 -8.29 -13.69
C PHE A 162 -5.68 -9.35 -14.81
N GLU A 163 -5.76 -10.64 -14.45
CA GLU A 163 -5.83 -11.73 -15.42
C GLU A 163 -7.27 -12.12 -15.76
N GLN A 164 -8.20 -12.00 -14.80
CA GLN A 164 -9.59 -12.41 -14.95
C GLN A 164 -10.54 -11.45 -14.22
N PHE A 165 -11.78 -11.38 -14.73
CA PHE A 165 -12.85 -10.61 -14.10
C PHE A 165 -13.56 -11.42 -13.01
N ILE A 166 -14.14 -10.73 -12.04
CA ILE A 166 -15.01 -11.30 -11.02
C ILE A 166 -16.39 -10.66 -11.11
N VAL A 167 -17.42 -11.48 -11.03
CA VAL A 167 -18.82 -11.03 -11.07
C VAL A 167 -19.18 -10.44 -9.70
N VAL A 168 -19.44 -9.15 -9.66
CA VAL A 168 -19.87 -8.42 -8.46
C VAL A 168 -21.38 -8.55 -8.29
N GLU A 169 -22.13 -8.32 -9.37
CA GLU A 169 -23.60 -8.47 -9.42
C GLU A 169 -24.00 -9.24 -10.67
N PRO A 170 -24.62 -10.41 -10.51
CA PRO A 170 -24.99 -11.28 -11.65
C PRO A 170 -26.15 -10.72 -12.49
N GLY A 171 -26.97 -9.82 -11.93
CA GLY A 171 -28.10 -9.22 -12.62
C GLY A 171 -29.09 -10.27 -13.19
N LEU A 172 -29.32 -10.17 -14.52
CA LEU A 172 -30.25 -11.08 -15.24
C LEU A 172 -29.54 -12.27 -15.92
N THR A 173 -28.25 -12.47 -15.64
CA THR A 173 -27.46 -13.56 -16.23
C THR A 173 -27.49 -14.81 -15.36
N ASP A 174 -27.08 -15.96 -15.93
CA ASP A 174 -26.96 -17.24 -15.21
C ASP A 174 -25.68 -17.33 -14.33
N LEU A 175 -24.91 -16.23 -14.29
CA LEU A 175 -23.67 -16.13 -13.52
C LEU A 175 -23.95 -16.09 -12.02
N LYS A 176 -22.97 -16.54 -11.21
CA LYS A 176 -23.06 -16.46 -9.76
C LYS A 176 -22.20 -15.30 -9.24
N LYS A 177 -22.65 -14.64 -8.19
CA LYS A 177 -21.83 -13.65 -7.48
C LYS A 177 -20.52 -14.28 -7.03
N GLY A 178 -19.38 -13.63 -7.32
CA GLY A 178 -18.06 -14.15 -7.00
C GLY A 178 -17.48 -15.13 -8.03
N GLU A 179 -18.18 -15.41 -9.10
CA GLU A 179 -17.67 -16.25 -10.19
C GLU A 179 -16.57 -15.51 -10.96
N VAL A 180 -15.51 -16.23 -11.31
CA VAL A 180 -14.38 -15.66 -12.03
C VAL A 180 -14.46 -16.06 -13.49
N ILE A 181 -14.50 -15.08 -14.38
CA ILE A 181 -14.68 -15.24 -15.82
C ILE A 181 -13.47 -14.68 -16.58
N SER A 182 -13.17 -15.27 -17.75
CA SER A 182 -12.14 -14.75 -18.63
C SER A 182 -12.62 -13.49 -19.37
N GLU A 183 -11.67 -12.75 -19.98
CA GLU A 183 -12.02 -11.59 -20.81
C GLU A 183 -12.91 -11.97 -22.01
N GLU A 184 -12.66 -13.12 -22.65
CA GLU A 184 -13.47 -13.63 -23.74
C GLU A 184 -14.93 -13.86 -23.28
N GLN A 185 -15.10 -14.58 -22.17
CA GLN A 185 -16.42 -14.82 -21.59
C GLN A 185 -17.12 -13.51 -21.18
N TYR A 186 -16.38 -12.54 -20.65
CA TYR A 186 -16.94 -11.25 -20.30
C TYR A 186 -17.51 -10.52 -21.52
N ILE A 187 -16.80 -10.53 -22.64
CA ILE A 187 -17.26 -9.94 -23.92
C ILE A 187 -18.49 -10.70 -24.44
N ASP A 188 -18.44 -12.05 -24.46
CA ASP A 188 -19.57 -12.88 -24.90
C ASP A 188 -20.85 -12.57 -24.10
N TYR A 189 -20.75 -12.45 -22.78
CA TYR A 189 -21.89 -12.11 -21.93
C TYR A 189 -22.37 -10.67 -22.14
N GLN A 190 -21.48 -9.71 -22.44
CA GLN A 190 -21.89 -8.36 -22.80
C GLN A 190 -22.65 -8.31 -24.13
N ASP A 191 -22.22 -9.08 -25.12
CA ASP A 191 -22.86 -9.16 -26.42
C ASP A 191 -24.22 -9.85 -26.34
N GLU A 192 -24.37 -10.86 -25.47
CA GLU A 192 -25.62 -11.64 -25.33
C GLU A 192 -26.68 -10.92 -24.48
N PHE A 193 -26.29 -10.35 -23.35
CA PHE A 193 -27.22 -9.78 -22.35
C PHE A 193 -27.24 -8.25 -22.32
N GLY A 194 -26.26 -7.59 -22.97
CA GLY A 194 -26.07 -6.14 -22.94
C GLY A 194 -25.16 -5.65 -21.80
N GLU A 195 -24.54 -4.49 -22.00
CA GLU A 195 -23.53 -3.93 -21.08
C GLU A 195 -24.01 -3.67 -19.64
N ASP A 196 -25.29 -3.33 -19.47
CA ASP A 196 -25.88 -2.97 -18.17
C ASP A 196 -26.58 -4.15 -17.46
N SER A 197 -26.55 -5.35 -18.02
CA SER A 197 -27.32 -6.48 -17.49
C SER A 197 -26.64 -7.16 -16.30
N PHE A 198 -25.35 -7.05 -16.16
CA PHE A 198 -24.57 -7.58 -15.03
C PHE A 198 -23.36 -6.69 -14.74
N SER A 199 -22.79 -6.80 -13.55
CA SER A 199 -21.60 -6.07 -13.15
C SER A 199 -20.45 -7.03 -12.85
N ALA A 200 -19.40 -6.96 -13.64
CA ALA A 200 -18.14 -7.65 -13.37
C ALA A 200 -17.00 -6.63 -13.39
N ALA A 201 -16.04 -6.83 -12.51
CA ALA A 201 -14.92 -5.92 -12.34
C ALA A 201 -13.60 -6.69 -12.17
N ILE A 202 -12.48 -6.00 -12.28
CA ILE A 202 -11.15 -6.59 -12.21
C ILE A 202 -10.28 -5.83 -11.20
N GLY A 203 -9.30 -6.51 -10.62
CA GLY A 203 -8.35 -5.89 -9.69
C GLY A 203 -8.85 -5.77 -8.26
N ALA A 204 -8.13 -5.02 -7.45
CA ALA A 204 -8.42 -4.89 -6.03
C ALA A 204 -9.67 -4.03 -5.74
N GLU A 205 -10.09 -3.17 -6.66
CA GLU A 205 -11.34 -2.40 -6.52
C GLU A 205 -12.57 -3.32 -6.50
N ALA A 206 -12.58 -4.34 -7.36
CA ALA A 206 -13.64 -5.35 -7.37
C ALA A 206 -13.73 -6.10 -6.04
N ILE A 207 -12.59 -6.53 -5.52
CA ILE A 207 -12.51 -7.23 -4.23
C ILE A 207 -12.92 -6.32 -3.07
N GLU A 208 -12.54 -5.03 -3.10
CA GLU A 208 -12.96 -4.05 -2.11
C GLU A 208 -14.48 -3.85 -2.10
N GLN A 209 -15.10 -3.71 -3.27
CA GLN A 209 -16.56 -3.61 -3.39
C GLN A 209 -17.27 -4.85 -2.85
N MET A 210 -16.77 -6.05 -3.17
CA MET A 210 -17.33 -7.29 -2.67
C MET A 210 -17.23 -7.37 -1.14
N LEU A 211 -16.10 -6.98 -0.55
CA LEU A 211 -15.89 -6.98 0.91
C LEU A 211 -16.78 -5.97 1.63
N ILE A 212 -17.01 -4.79 1.03
CA ILE A 212 -17.90 -3.76 1.59
C ILE A 212 -19.35 -4.26 1.61
N ASN A 213 -19.75 -5.05 0.62
CA ASN A 213 -21.10 -5.57 0.45
C ASN A 213 -21.37 -6.86 1.25
N ILE A 214 -20.45 -7.32 2.09
CA ILE A 214 -20.66 -8.46 3.00
C ILE A 214 -21.43 -7.99 4.24
N ASP A 215 -22.53 -8.67 4.53
CA ASP A 215 -23.22 -8.58 5.82
C ASP A 215 -22.72 -9.69 6.74
N LEU A 216 -21.77 -9.34 7.60
CA LEU A 216 -21.13 -10.31 8.50
C LEU A 216 -22.10 -10.95 9.50
N GLU A 217 -23.13 -10.21 9.95
CA GLU A 217 -24.10 -10.74 10.92
C GLU A 217 -25.02 -11.77 10.26
N ALA A 218 -25.54 -11.45 9.09
CA ALA A 218 -26.38 -12.37 8.31
C ALA A 218 -25.63 -13.64 7.88
N ASP A 219 -24.39 -13.50 7.44
CA ASP A 219 -23.57 -14.65 7.01
C ASP A 219 -23.13 -15.52 8.20
N PHE A 220 -22.87 -14.90 9.36
CA PHE A 220 -22.60 -15.65 10.60
C PHE A 220 -23.81 -16.46 11.05
N GLU A 221 -25.04 -15.91 11.02
CA GLU A 221 -26.25 -16.62 11.37
C GLU A 221 -26.54 -17.77 10.41
N LYS A 222 -26.34 -17.58 9.10
CA LYS A 222 -26.47 -18.63 8.08
C LYS A 222 -25.48 -19.78 8.34
N SER A 223 -24.20 -19.46 8.50
CA SER A 223 -23.16 -20.46 8.75
C SER A 223 -23.41 -21.23 10.05
N LYS A 224 -23.89 -20.55 11.06
CA LYS A 224 -24.28 -21.17 12.33
C LYS A 224 -25.48 -22.12 12.19
N ALA A 225 -26.47 -21.75 11.38
CA ALA A 225 -27.62 -22.62 11.09
C ALA A 225 -27.18 -23.86 10.30
N GLU A 226 -26.35 -23.66 9.24
CA GLU A 226 -25.80 -24.76 8.46
C GLU A 226 -24.92 -25.71 9.28
N LEU A 227 -24.14 -25.18 10.22
CA LEU A 227 -23.31 -25.98 11.12
C LEU A 227 -24.20 -26.91 12.00
N ASN A 228 -25.33 -26.40 12.47
CA ASN A 228 -26.28 -27.19 13.31
C ASN A 228 -26.99 -28.27 12.50
N GLU A 229 -27.29 -28.04 11.23
CA GLU A 229 -27.93 -28.98 10.32
C GLU A 229 -26.96 -30.03 9.77
N THR A 230 -25.67 -29.73 9.72
CA THR A 230 -24.66 -30.62 9.14
C THR A 230 -24.32 -31.76 10.07
N LYS A 231 -24.58 -32.99 9.62
CA LYS A 231 -24.29 -34.24 10.36
C LYS A 231 -22.83 -34.73 10.20
N SER A 232 -22.11 -34.25 9.20
CA SER A 232 -20.75 -34.70 8.88
C SER A 232 -19.70 -33.89 9.61
N GLU A 233 -18.85 -34.53 10.42
CA GLU A 233 -17.75 -33.87 11.14
C GLU A 233 -16.72 -33.18 10.21
N LEU A 234 -16.45 -33.79 9.04
CA LEU A 234 -15.54 -33.20 8.04
C LEU A 234 -16.09 -31.91 7.41
N LYS A 235 -17.42 -31.77 7.29
CA LYS A 235 -18.04 -30.53 6.84
C LYS A 235 -18.08 -29.49 7.97
N LYS A 236 -18.30 -29.89 9.21
CA LYS A 236 -18.26 -29.00 10.37
C LYS A 236 -16.92 -28.31 10.59
N THR A 237 -15.82 -28.98 10.19
CA THR A 237 -14.46 -28.42 10.32
C THR A 237 -14.13 -27.38 9.21
N LYS A 238 -14.94 -27.32 8.14
CA LYS A 238 -14.76 -26.39 7.03
C LYS A 238 -15.69 -25.16 7.10
N LEU A 239 -16.78 -25.25 7.83
CA LEU A 239 -17.69 -24.17 8.17
C LEU A 239 -17.17 -23.37 9.39
#